data_5747215cdaa9ca3b4589cde6a8a5a265
#
_entry.id   5747215cdaa9ca3b4589cde6a8a5a265
#
_cell.length_a   1.000
_cell.length_b   1.000
_cell.length_c   1.000
_cell.angle_alpha   90.00
_cell.angle_beta   90.00
_cell.angle_gamma   90.00
#
_symmetry.space_group_name_H-M   'P 1'
#
loop_
_entity.id
_entity.type
_entity.pdbx_description
1 polymer ?
#
loop_
_entity_poly.entity_id
_entity_poly.type
_entity_poly.pdbx_seq_one_letter_code
_entity_poly.pdbx_strand_id
1 'polypeptide(L)'
;MSGRLSVDPARVTIDNRYYDDIGDAWWQTRKGPVAGLHAMNPTRAGYFEKVLGPLKGRTLLDVGCGGGILAEELARRGADVTGIDMSVSSLAAANRHAAAGATRDSVRYAASDALALPFADASFDAIVSSDFLEHVPDLGRCVREMARVLKPGGVLAFDTINRTFLAWVIVIGVMEVLVRRIPRHTHDRRLFVKPSELASALSAAGLALVETRGLSPEGNPLANLVRVARGFDLRFAVTSDQNVSYLGYATKA
;
A
#
# COMPACT_ATOMS: atom_id res chain seq x y z
N MET A 1 -1.02 -21.62 -17.63
CA MET A 1 0.29 -20.92 -17.47
C MET A 1 0.31 -20.32 -16.09
N SER A 2 1.23 -20.78 -15.24
CA SER A 2 1.35 -20.39 -13.83
C SER A 2 1.58 -18.89 -13.72
N GLY A 3 0.58 -18.16 -13.22
CA GLY A 3 0.75 -16.79 -12.80
C GLY A 3 1.79 -16.73 -11.66
N ARG A 4 2.50 -15.62 -11.55
CA ARG A 4 3.50 -15.39 -10.53
C ARG A 4 2.85 -15.40 -9.14
N LEU A 5 2.96 -16.48 -8.39
CA LEU A 5 2.60 -16.54 -6.97
C LEU A 5 3.81 -16.27 -6.06
N SER A 6 5.03 -16.54 -6.54
CA SER A 6 6.28 -16.23 -5.83
C SER A 6 7.41 -15.87 -6.79
N VAL A 7 8.34 -15.05 -6.34
CA VAL A 7 9.61 -14.74 -7.02
C VAL A 7 10.74 -15.16 -6.11
N ASP A 8 11.75 -15.82 -6.68
CA ASP A 8 12.97 -16.19 -5.94
C ASP A 8 13.58 -14.93 -5.28
N PRO A 9 13.61 -14.84 -3.95
CA PRO A 9 14.14 -13.67 -3.26
C PRO A 9 15.59 -13.34 -3.64
N ALA A 10 16.40 -14.37 -4.00
CA ALA A 10 17.79 -14.19 -4.42
C ALA A 10 17.93 -13.44 -5.76
N ARG A 11 16.85 -13.34 -6.52
CA ARG A 11 16.80 -12.62 -7.81
C ARG A 11 16.20 -11.22 -7.73
N VAL A 12 15.68 -10.84 -6.56
CA VAL A 12 15.05 -9.53 -6.35
C VAL A 12 16.12 -8.51 -6.01
N THR A 13 16.06 -7.34 -6.64
CA THR A 13 17.04 -6.25 -6.46
C THR A 13 16.46 -5.06 -5.73
N ILE A 14 15.47 -5.27 -4.86
CA ILE A 14 14.88 -4.19 -4.05
C ILE A 14 15.82 -3.86 -2.90
N ASP A 15 16.06 -2.57 -2.70
CA ASP A 15 16.76 -2.05 -1.53
C ASP A 15 15.74 -1.42 -0.56
N ASN A 16 15.18 -2.25 0.31
CA ASN A 16 14.22 -1.80 1.33
C ASN A 16 14.88 -0.96 2.45
N ARG A 17 16.24 -0.92 2.53
CA ARG A 17 16.97 -0.07 3.51
C ARG A 17 16.65 1.42 3.33
N TYR A 18 16.22 1.80 2.12
CA TYR A 18 15.72 3.15 1.88
C TYR A 18 14.63 3.56 2.88
N TYR A 19 13.70 2.67 3.20
CA TYR A 19 12.62 2.96 4.14
C TYR A 19 13.13 3.08 5.59
N ASP A 20 14.24 2.42 5.91
CA ASP A 20 14.91 2.55 7.21
C ASP A 20 15.58 3.93 7.38
N ASP A 21 16.03 4.53 6.29
CA ASP A 21 16.75 5.82 6.28
C ASP A 21 15.81 7.05 6.25
N ILE A 22 14.51 6.88 5.94
CA ILE A 22 13.56 8.00 5.83
C ILE A 22 13.36 8.72 7.17
N GLY A 23 13.26 7.99 8.27
CA GLY A 23 13.02 8.57 9.59
C GLY A 23 11.79 9.49 9.63
N ASP A 24 11.90 10.65 10.28
CA ASP A 24 10.80 11.62 10.39
C ASP A 24 10.43 12.30 9.06
N ALA A 25 11.24 12.12 8.01
CA ALA A 25 10.89 12.61 6.68
C ALA A 25 9.70 11.89 6.04
N TRP A 26 9.21 10.79 6.62
CA TRP A 26 7.92 10.19 6.30
C TRP A 26 6.78 11.20 6.27
N TRP A 27 6.81 12.22 7.14
CA TRP A 27 5.75 13.21 7.30
C TRP A 27 5.98 14.52 6.53
N GLN A 28 6.99 14.56 5.67
CA GLN A 28 7.23 15.69 4.76
C GLN A 28 6.34 15.56 3.51
N THR A 29 5.23 16.32 3.47
CA THR A 29 4.14 16.13 2.51
C THR A 29 4.45 16.50 1.07
N ARG A 30 5.23 17.58 0.80
CA ARG A 30 5.39 18.12 -0.58
C ARG A 30 6.74 17.85 -1.23
N LYS A 31 7.81 17.80 -0.46
CA LYS A 31 9.18 17.65 -0.96
C LYS A 31 9.91 16.47 -0.33
N GLY A 32 9.25 15.76 0.56
CA GLY A 32 9.81 14.61 1.23
C GLY A 32 9.98 13.40 0.29
N PRO A 33 10.69 12.39 0.79
CA PRO A 33 11.00 11.18 0.04
C PRO A 33 9.75 10.40 -0.39
N VAL A 34 8.67 10.50 0.38
CA VAL A 34 7.38 9.82 0.14
C VAL A 34 6.24 10.78 -0.22
N ALA A 35 6.55 11.95 -0.78
CA ALA A 35 5.56 12.95 -1.16
C ALA A 35 4.47 12.39 -2.12
N GLY A 36 4.80 11.39 -2.94
CA GLY A 36 3.84 10.67 -3.77
C GLY A 36 2.77 9.94 -2.97
N LEU A 37 3.16 9.27 -1.88
CA LEU A 37 2.24 8.57 -1.00
C LEU A 37 1.26 9.56 -0.35
N HIS A 38 1.76 10.71 0.12
CA HIS A 38 0.91 11.79 0.64
C HIS A 38 -0.07 12.34 -0.40
N ALA A 39 0.36 12.49 -1.66
CA ALA A 39 -0.51 12.99 -2.73
C ALA A 39 -1.63 12.00 -3.09
N MET A 40 -1.36 10.71 -3.04
CA MET A 40 -2.35 9.64 -3.30
C MET A 40 -3.28 9.40 -2.11
N ASN A 41 -2.83 9.63 -0.87
CA ASN A 41 -3.51 9.20 0.35
C ASN A 41 -4.96 9.69 0.48
N PRO A 42 -5.33 10.96 0.15
CA PRO A 42 -6.73 11.39 0.26
C PRO A 42 -7.69 10.58 -0.62
N THR A 43 -7.29 10.30 -1.87
CA THR A 43 -8.09 9.52 -2.82
C THR A 43 -8.19 8.06 -2.39
N ARG A 44 -7.09 7.49 -1.96
CA ARG A 44 -6.95 6.12 -1.48
C ARG A 44 -7.78 5.88 -0.23
N ALA A 45 -7.62 6.71 0.79
CA ALA A 45 -8.37 6.63 2.04
C ALA A 45 -9.88 6.83 1.82
N GLY A 46 -10.28 7.75 0.94
CA GLY A 46 -11.68 7.95 0.55
C GLY A 46 -12.29 6.73 -0.14
N TYR A 47 -11.54 6.08 -1.04
CA TYR A 47 -11.98 4.84 -1.67
C TYR A 47 -12.08 3.71 -0.65
N PHE A 48 -11.08 3.54 0.22
CA PHE A 48 -11.08 2.49 1.23
C PHE A 48 -12.23 2.66 2.22
N GLU A 49 -12.47 3.87 2.74
CA GLU A 49 -13.63 4.14 3.59
C GLU A 49 -14.96 3.75 2.92
N LYS A 50 -15.10 4.08 1.63
CA LYS A 50 -16.31 3.73 0.87
C LYS A 50 -16.53 2.21 0.80
N VAL A 51 -15.48 1.43 0.51
CA VAL A 51 -15.61 -0.02 0.31
C VAL A 51 -15.58 -0.81 1.62
N LEU A 52 -14.92 -0.30 2.64
CA LEU A 52 -14.92 -0.87 3.99
C LEU A 52 -16.22 -0.60 4.75
N GLY A 53 -16.97 0.43 4.35
CA GLY A 53 -18.15 0.90 5.09
C GLY A 53 -17.77 1.69 6.36
N PRO A 54 -18.72 1.92 7.29
CA PRO A 54 -18.46 2.72 8.48
C PRO A 54 -17.28 2.19 9.28
N LEU A 55 -16.27 3.04 9.52
CA LEU A 55 -15.02 2.65 10.18
C LEU A 55 -15.09 2.72 11.71
N LYS A 56 -16.05 3.48 12.27
CA LYS A 56 -16.13 3.70 13.71
C LYS A 56 -16.27 2.39 14.49
N GLY A 57 -15.29 2.14 15.36
CA GLY A 57 -15.24 0.97 16.22
C GLY A 57 -14.82 -0.33 15.53
N ARG A 58 -14.41 -0.28 14.24
CA ARG A 58 -13.84 -1.45 13.56
C ARG A 58 -12.37 -1.61 13.86
N THR A 59 -11.96 -2.86 14.10
CA THR A 59 -10.56 -3.25 14.17
C THR A 59 -10.00 -3.44 12.75
N LEU A 60 -8.95 -2.69 12.43
CA LEU A 60 -8.35 -2.66 11.09
C LEU A 60 -6.86 -2.98 11.15
N LEU A 61 -6.38 -3.83 10.24
CA LEU A 61 -4.95 -4.10 10.04
C LEU A 61 -4.45 -3.37 8.79
N ASP A 62 -3.41 -2.54 8.93
CA ASP A 62 -2.68 -1.93 7.81
C ASP A 62 -1.37 -2.70 7.59
N VAL A 63 -1.29 -3.47 6.49
CA VAL A 63 -0.16 -4.36 6.17
C VAL A 63 0.82 -3.64 5.26
N GLY A 64 2.06 -3.43 5.74
CA GLY A 64 3.06 -2.60 5.09
C GLY A 64 2.80 -1.12 5.33
N CYS A 65 2.50 -0.73 6.58
CA CYS A 65 2.05 0.62 6.92
C CYS A 65 3.13 1.70 6.79
N GLY A 66 4.42 1.33 6.66
CA GLY A 66 5.54 2.26 6.62
C GLY A 66 5.53 3.26 7.79
N GLY A 67 5.57 4.56 7.47
CA GLY A 67 5.49 5.65 8.45
C GLY A 67 4.08 5.97 8.94
N GLY A 68 3.06 5.16 8.63
CA GLY A 68 1.70 5.27 9.20
C GLY A 68 0.76 6.27 8.51
N ILE A 69 1.08 6.76 7.32
CA ILE A 69 0.29 7.80 6.61
C ILE A 69 -1.17 7.37 6.42
N LEU A 70 -1.40 6.15 5.91
CA LEU A 70 -2.75 5.62 5.69
C LEU A 70 -3.40 5.19 7.01
N ALA A 71 -2.64 4.51 7.89
CA ALA A 71 -3.12 4.07 9.19
C ALA A 71 -3.73 5.21 10.00
N GLU A 72 -3.02 6.33 10.13
CA GLU A 72 -3.52 7.49 10.86
C GLU A 72 -4.72 8.16 10.18
N GLU A 73 -4.75 8.18 8.84
CA GLU A 73 -5.91 8.73 8.13
C GLU A 73 -7.17 7.89 8.37
N LEU A 74 -7.07 6.56 8.38
CA LEU A 74 -8.19 5.67 8.69
C LEU A 74 -8.60 5.74 10.17
N ALA A 75 -7.65 5.93 11.07
CA ALA A 75 -7.91 6.15 12.49
C ALA A 75 -8.67 7.48 12.74
N ARG A 76 -8.29 8.57 12.05
CA ARG A 76 -9.04 9.83 12.11
C ARG A 76 -10.49 9.69 11.63
N ARG A 77 -10.76 8.69 10.80
CA ARG A 77 -12.12 8.34 10.33
C ARG A 77 -12.83 7.36 11.27
N GLY A 78 -12.22 6.99 12.39
CA GLY A 78 -12.84 6.25 13.51
C GLY A 78 -12.47 4.78 13.63
N ALA A 79 -11.55 4.24 12.81
CA ALA A 79 -11.06 2.88 12.97
C ALA A 79 -10.10 2.75 14.17
N ASP A 80 -10.07 1.56 14.80
CA ASP A 80 -8.97 1.13 15.69
C ASP A 80 -7.93 0.37 14.84
N VAL A 81 -6.81 1.03 14.53
CA VAL A 81 -5.87 0.55 13.53
C VAL A 81 -4.64 -0.08 14.17
N THR A 82 -4.29 -1.27 13.70
CA THR A 82 -2.97 -1.87 13.93
C THR A 82 -2.18 -1.78 12.62
N GLY A 83 -1.08 -1.02 12.60
CA GLY A 83 -0.16 -0.97 11.47
C GLY A 83 1.02 -1.90 11.67
N ILE A 84 1.38 -2.65 10.65
CA ILE A 84 2.59 -3.49 10.68
C ILE A 84 3.52 -3.21 9.51
N ASP A 85 4.81 -3.26 9.80
CA ASP A 85 5.88 -3.13 8.80
C ASP A 85 7.13 -3.88 9.28
N MET A 86 8.05 -4.19 8.40
CA MET A 86 9.35 -4.77 8.78
C MET A 86 10.35 -3.69 9.20
N SER A 87 10.21 -2.45 8.71
CA SER A 87 11.10 -1.33 9.02
C SER A 87 10.80 -0.76 10.41
N VAL A 88 11.62 -1.13 11.39
CA VAL A 88 11.53 -0.62 12.77
C VAL A 88 11.70 0.91 12.82
N SER A 89 12.53 1.47 11.95
CA SER A 89 12.76 2.90 11.83
C SER A 89 11.52 3.65 11.33
N SER A 90 10.83 3.10 10.31
CA SER A 90 9.56 3.64 9.82
C SER A 90 8.48 3.61 10.90
N LEU A 91 8.37 2.49 11.62
CA LEU A 91 7.43 2.35 12.74
C LEU A 91 7.75 3.30 13.90
N ALA A 92 9.03 3.57 14.16
CA ALA A 92 9.42 4.55 15.17
C ALA A 92 8.97 5.97 14.79
N ALA A 93 9.08 6.34 13.50
CA ALA A 93 8.57 7.62 12.98
C ALA A 93 7.03 7.67 13.08
N ALA A 94 6.33 6.59 12.69
CA ALA A 94 4.89 6.47 12.82
C ALA A 94 4.41 6.64 14.28
N ASN A 95 5.04 5.93 15.21
CA ASN A 95 4.73 6.04 16.65
C ASN A 95 4.94 7.47 17.18
N ARG A 96 6.05 8.13 16.83
CA ARG A 96 6.29 9.52 17.26
C ARG A 96 5.22 10.46 16.73
N HIS A 97 4.84 10.32 15.46
CA HIS A 97 3.84 11.19 14.85
C HIS A 97 2.44 10.95 15.45
N ALA A 98 2.01 9.69 15.58
CA ALA A 98 0.74 9.35 16.21
C ALA A 98 0.66 9.85 17.67
N ALA A 99 1.74 9.67 18.45
CA ALA A 99 1.80 10.11 19.85
C ALA A 99 1.68 11.63 20.02
N ALA A 100 2.11 12.41 19.01
CA ALA A 100 1.97 13.86 18.98
C ALA A 100 0.63 14.33 18.40
N GLY A 101 -0.15 13.45 17.76
CA GLY A 101 -1.37 13.75 17.03
C GLY A 101 -2.66 13.28 17.71
N ALA A 102 -3.77 13.46 17.00
CA ALA A 102 -5.11 13.07 17.47
C ALA A 102 -5.37 11.55 17.37
N THR A 103 -4.46 10.78 16.80
CA THR A 103 -4.61 9.34 16.56
C THR A 103 -3.93 8.47 17.63
N ARG A 104 -3.35 9.09 18.65
CA ARG A 104 -2.56 8.46 19.71
C ARG A 104 -3.20 7.20 20.30
N ASP A 105 -4.50 7.25 20.57
CA ASP A 105 -5.21 6.16 21.24
C ASP A 105 -5.91 5.19 20.25
N SER A 106 -5.87 5.51 18.95
CA SER A 106 -6.58 4.77 17.88
C SER A 106 -5.64 4.05 16.91
N VAL A 107 -4.32 4.23 17.05
CA VAL A 107 -3.33 3.53 16.21
C VAL A 107 -2.26 2.87 17.07
N ARG A 108 -1.92 1.64 16.72
CA ARG A 108 -0.80 0.89 17.28
C ARG A 108 0.08 0.39 16.15
N TYR A 109 1.39 0.38 16.36
CA TYR A 109 2.35 -0.09 15.36
C TYR A 109 3.22 -1.22 15.93
N ALA A 110 3.44 -2.27 15.12
CA ALA A 110 4.26 -3.41 15.48
C ALA A 110 5.14 -3.88 14.32
N ALA A 111 6.38 -4.27 14.63
CA ALA A 111 7.26 -4.89 13.64
C ALA A 111 6.79 -6.32 13.36
N SER A 112 6.53 -6.63 12.08
CA SER A 112 6.05 -7.95 11.67
C SER A 112 6.33 -8.24 10.21
N ASP A 113 6.56 -9.53 9.91
CA ASP A 113 6.58 -10.06 8.56
C ASP A 113 5.15 -10.37 8.09
N ALA A 114 4.74 -9.77 6.99
CA ALA A 114 3.44 -10.04 6.36
C ALA A 114 3.28 -11.48 5.83
N LEU A 115 4.37 -12.22 5.70
CA LEU A 115 4.34 -13.63 5.34
C LEU A 115 4.09 -14.57 6.53
N ALA A 116 4.06 -14.05 7.77
CA ALA A 116 3.81 -14.80 9.00
C ALA A 116 3.22 -13.87 10.06
N LEU A 117 1.97 -13.48 9.92
CA LEU A 117 1.30 -12.51 10.79
C LEU A 117 1.12 -13.05 12.22
N PRO A 118 1.58 -12.32 13.27
CA PRO A 118 1.53 -12.79 14.66
C PRO A 118 0.16 -12.57 15.31
N PHE A 119 -0.91 -12.72 14.54
CA PHE A 119 -2.29 -12.55 15.01
C PHE A 119 -3.06 -13.86 14.90
N ALA A 120 -4.03 -14.04 15.77
CA ALA A 120 -4.95 -15.16 15.69
C ALA A 120 -5.83 -15.07 14.42
N ASP A 121 -6.40 -16.19 14.01
CA ASP A 121 -7.37 -16.24 12.93
C ASP A 121 -8.57 -15.33 13.23
N ALA A 122 -9.14 -14.72 12.21
CA ALA A 122 -10.33 -13.88 12.32
C ALA A 122 -10.24 -12.78 13.40
N SER A 123 -9.09 -12.06 13.46
CA SER A 123 -8.83 -11.00 14.45
C SER A 123 -9.33 -9.63 14.00
N PHE A 124 -9.39 -9.35 12.70
CA PHE A 124 -9.67 -8.02 12.16
C PHE A 124 -10.97 -7.97 11.34
N ASP A 125 -11.72 -6.89 11.52
CA ASP A 125 -12.94 -6.63 10.73
C ASP A 125 -12.63 -6.20 9.29
N ALA A 126 -11.49 -5.56 9.09
CA ALA A 126 -11.00 -5.14 7.78
C ALA A 126 -9.47 -5.15 7.73
N ILE A 127 -8.94 -5.28 6.52
CA ILE A 127 -7.50 -5.18 6.24
C ILE A 127 -7.31 -4.20 5.09
N VAL A 128 -6.27 -3.37 5.20
CA VAL A 128 -5.76 -2.57 4.08
C VAL A 128 -4.31 -2.95 3.79
N SER A 129 -3.92 -2.84 2.53
CA SER A 129 -2.53 -3.01 2.09
C SER A 129 -2.30 -2.07 0.90
N SER A 130 -1.44 -1.07 1.08
CA SER A 130 -1.30 0.05 0.17
C SER A 130 0.16 0.26 -0.23
N ASP A 131 0.45 0.31 -1.55
CA ASP A 131 1.82 0.38 -2.11
C ASP A 131 2.78 -0.63 -1.46
N PHE A 132 2.31 -1.84 -1.20
CA PHE A 132 3.05 -2.85 -0.47
C PHE A 132 3.20 -4.16 -1.24
N LEU A 133 2.16 -4.64 -1.92
CA LEU A 133 2.15 -5.96 -2.57
C LEU A 133 3.22 -6.12 -3.65
N GLU A 134 3.66 -5.04 -4.28
CA GLU A 134 4.78 -4.97 -5.22
C GLU A 134 6.16 -5.09 -4.57
N HIS A 135 6.24 -5.12 -3.25
CA HIS A 135 7.46 -5.34 -2.48
C HIS A 135 7.55 -6.75 -1.90
N VAL A 136 6.52 -7.58 -2.09
CA VAL A 136 6.42 -8.91 -1.48
C VAL A 136 6.91 -10.00 -2.44
N PRO A 137 7.88 -10.84 -2.06
CA PRO A 137 8.39 -11.90 -2.93
C PRO A 137 7.40 -13.07 -3.10
N ASP A 138 6.59 -13.37 -2.10
CA ASP A 138 5.54 -14.42 -2.12
C ASP A 138 4.15 -13.82 -1.90
N LEU A 139 3.56 -13.33 -3.00
CA LEU A 139 2.21 -12.76 -2.99
C LEU A 139 1.16 -13.73 -2.46
N GLY A 140 1.27 -15.02 -2.85
CA GLY A 140 0.29 -16.03 -2.45
C GLY A 140 0.29 -16.27 -0.95
N ARG A 141 1.48 -16.33 -0.31
CA ARG A 141 1.60 -16.49 1.14
C ARG A 141 1.11 -15.24 1.88
N CYS A 142 1.48 -14.06 1.41
CA CYS A 142 1.03 -12.80 2.00
C CYS A 142 -0.50 -12.70 2.00
N VAL A 143 -1.15 -12.98 0.85
CA VAL A 143 -2.61 -12.94 0.73
C VAL A 143 -3.27 -14.00 1.62
N ARG A 144 -2.71 -15.22 1.74
CA ARG A 144 -3.23 -16.24 2.66
C ARG A 144 -3.17 -15.80 4.13
N GLU A 145 -2.09 -15.17 4.56
CA GLU A 145 -1.96 -14.66 5.93
C GLU A 145 -2.98 -13.52 6.20
N MET A 146 -3.13 -12.58 5.26
CA MET A 146 -4.18 -11.56 5.37
C MET A 146 -5.58 -12.19 5.43
N ALA A 147 -5.87 -13.18 4.57
CA ALA A 147 -7.15 -13.89 4.60
C ALA A 147 -7.38 -14.63 5.92
N ARG A 148 -6.34 -15.24 6.50
CA ARG A 148 -6.42 -15.97 7.77
C ARG A 148 -6.86 -15.06 8.91
N VAL A 149 -6.22 -13.89 9.05
CA VAL A 149 -6.49 -12.97 10.16
C VAL A 149 -7.72 -12.09 9.94
N LEU A 150 -8.28 -12.04 8.72
CA LEU A 150 -9.52 -11.36 8.41
C LEU A 150 -10.71 -12.18 8.89
N LYS A 151 -11.68 -11.56 9.56
CA LYS A 151 -12.94 -12.19 9.98
C LYS A 151 -13.80 -12.64 8.80
N PRO A 152 -14.63 -13.68 8.94
CA PRO A 152 -15.74 -13.92 8.00
C PRO A 152 -16.58 -12.64 7.82
N GLY A 153 -17.01 -12.36 6.60
CA GLY A 153 -17.69 -11.10 6.25
C GLY A 153 -16.79 -9.87 6.19
N GLY A 154 -15.49 -10.01 6.50
CA GLY A 154 -14.51 -8.93 6.45
C GLY A 154 -14.11 -8.53 5.04
N VAL A 155 -13.51 -7.35 4.91
CA VAL A 155 -13.07 -6.76 3.63
C VAL A 155 -11.57 -6.54 3.64
N LEU A 156 -10.89 -7.01 2.59
CA LEU A 156 -9.51 -6.66 2.26
C LEU A 156 -9.52 -5.62 1.15
N ALA A 157 -9.09 -4.39 1.44
CA ALA A 157 -8.88 -3.35 0.44
C ALA A 157 -7.38 -3.18 0.16
N PHE A 158 -7.03 -2.91 -1.08
CA PHE A 158 -5.64 -2.85 -1.52
C PHE A 158 -5.42 -1.83 -2.62
N ASP A 159 -4.19 -1.38 -2.77
CA ASP A 159 -3.67 -0.80 -4.01
C ASP A 159 -2.22 -1.24 -4.24
N THR A 160 -1.82 -1.27 -5.52
CA THR A 160 -0.50 -1.74 -5.94
C THR A 160 -0.17 -1.29 -7.37
N ILE A 161 1.08 -1.49 -7.78
CA ILE A 161 1.58 -1.19 -9.12
C ILE A 161 1.31 -2.37 -10.06
N ASN A 162 0.70 -2.08 -11.22
CA ASN A 162 0.43 -3.07 -12.25
C ASN A 162 1.71 -3.43 -13.03
N ARG A 163 1.90 -4.71 -13.36
CA ARG A 163 3.04 -5.17 -14.17
C ARG A 163 2.81 -4.94 -15.67
N THR A 164 2.78 -3.69 -16.10
CA THR A 164 2.73 -3.27 -17.49
C THR A 164 4.06 -2.65 -17.94
N PHE A 165 4.23 -2.48 -19.24
CA PHE A 165 5.36 -1.72 -19.79
C PHE A 165 5.28 -0.25 -19.37
N LEU A 166 4.08 0.34 -19.40
CA LEU A 166 3.86 1.73 -19.02
C LEU A 166 4.20 1.99 -17.55
N ALA A 167 3.77 1.11 -16.64
CA ALA A 167 4.14 1.19 -15.23
C ALA A 167 5.66 1.14 -15.03
N TRP A 168 6.35 0.24 -15.73
CA TRP A 168 7.80 0.17 -15.68
C TRP A 168 8.46 1.46 -16.15
N VAL A 169 8.01 2.03 -17.28
CA VAL A 169 8.55 3.30 -17.79
C VAL A 169 8.31 4.44 -16.81
N ILE A 170 7.11 4.55 -16.25
CA ILE A 170 6.75 5.66 -15.35
C ILE A 170 7.45 5.49 -14.00
N VAL A 171 7.27 4.35 -13.33
CA VAL A 171 7.73 4.18 -11.94
C VAL A 171 9.25 4.07 -11.89
N ILE A 172 9.85 3.22 -12.70
CA ILE A 172 11.30 3.01 -12.68
C ILE A 172 12.00 4.01 -13.61
N GLY A 173 11.57 4.12 -14.87
CA GLY A 173 12.25 4.97 -15.85
C GLY A 173 12.16 6.46 -15.51
N VAL A 174 10.97 6.94 -15.22
CA VAL A 174 10.76 8.37 -14.95
C VAL A 174 11.05 8.70 -13.48
N MET A 175 10.43 8.01 -12.53
CA MET A 175 10.48 8.41 -11.13
C MET A 175 11.81 8.09 -10.44
N GLU A 176 12.40 6.92 -10.70
CA GLU A 176 13.67 6.52 -10.08
C GLU A 176 14.89 7.01 -10.88
N VAL A 177 14.84 6.96 -12.23
CA VAL A 177 16.04 7.23 -13.04
C VAL A 177 16.10 8.67 -13.52
N LEU A 178 15.02 9.23 -14.07
CA LEU A 178 15.01 10.55 -14.70
C LEU A 178 14.81 11.66 -13.67
N VAL A 179 13.70 11.63 -12.93
CA VAL A 179 13.31 12.68 -11.96
C VAL A 179 13.98 12.48 -10.61
N ARG A 180 14.34 11.24 -10.27
CA ARG A 180 14.99 10.83 -9.02
C ARG A 180 14.22 11.24 -7.78
N ARG A 181 12.88 11.16 -7.84
CA ARG A 181 12.00 11.38 -6.69
C ARG A 181 11.84 10.13 -5.83
N ILE A 182 12.10 8.99 -6.40
CA ILE A 182 12.21 7.69 -5.73
C ILE A 182 13.65 7.24 -5.94
N PRO A 183 14.36 6.74 -4.94
CA PRO A 183 15.70 6.20 -5.11
C PRO A 183 15.74 5.04 -6.10
N ARG A 184 16.89 4.83 -6.71
CA ARG A 184 17.08 3.68 -7.59
C ARG A 184 16.99 2.40 -6.80
N HIS A 185 16.42 1.36 -7.43
CA HIS A 185 16.22 0.02 -6.84
C HIS A 185 15.17 -0.04 -5.73
N THR A 186 14.32 0.99 -5.57
CA THR A 186 13.15 0.90 -4.70
C THR A 186 12.13 -0.10 -5.25
N HIS A 187 12.03 -0.22 -6.57
CA HIS A 187 11.10 -1.15 -7.22
C HIS A 187 11.82 -2.14 -8.13
N ASP A 188 11.26 -3.36 -8.19
CA ASP A 188 11.63 -4.38 -9.16
C ASP A 188 10.40 -4.76 -9.98
N ARG A 189 10.43 -4.53 -11.29
CA ARG A 189 9.33 -4.86 -12.20
C ARG A 189 8.82 -6.30 -12.04
N ARG A 190 9.68 -7.23 -11.64
CA ARG A 190 9.30 -8.63 -11.43
C ARG A 190 8.32 -8.79 -10.27
N LEU A 191 8.31 -7.84 -9.33
CA LEU A 191 7.41 -7.81 -8.18
C LEU A 191 6.11 -7.04 -8.45
N PHE A 192 6.00 -6.26 -9.51
CA PHE A 192 4.73 -5.63 -9.89
C PHE A 192 3.64 -6.69 -10.08
N VAL A 193 2.43 -6.39 -9.66
CA VAL A 193 1.35 -7.35 -9.53
C VAL A 193 0.29 -7.13 -10.61
N LYS A 194 0.06 -8.13 -11.49
CA LYS A 194 -1.06 -8.05 -12.44
C LYS A 194 -2.40 -8.26 -11.71
N PRO A 195 -3.47 -7.55 -12.10
CA PRO A 195 -4.80 -7.79 -11.52
C PRO A 195 -5.23 -9.26 -11.55
N SER A 196 -4.91 -10.00 -12.63
CA SER A 196 -5.22 -11.42 -12.74
C SER A 196 -4.44 -12.32 -11.77
N GLU A 197 -3.20 -11.95 -11.44
CA GLU A 197 -2.38 -12.68 -10.47
C GLU A 197 -2.89 -12.47 -9.05
N LEU A 198 -3.25 -11.21 -8.72
CA LEU A 198 -3.87 -10.91 -7.44
C LEU A 198 -5.23 -11.59 -7.30
N ALA A 199 -6.07 -11.57 -8.35
CA ALA A 199 -7.35 -12.27 -8.35
C ALA A 199 -7.18 -13.77 -8.08
N SER A 200 -6.17 -14.41 -8.70
CA SER A 200 -5.86 -15.82 -8.47
C SER A 200 -5.41 -16.09 -7.02
N ALA A 201 -4.54 -15.21 -6.47
CA ALA A 201 -4.07 -15.33 -5.09
C ALA A 201 -5.21 -15.14 -4.08
N LEU A 202 -6.09 -14.15 -4.30
CA LEU A 202 -7.28 -13.90 -3.47
C LEU A 202 -8.22 -15.11 -3.49
N SER A 203 -8.56 -15.62 -4.67
CA SER A 203 -9.43 -16.79 -4.82
C SER A 203 -8.85 -18.03 -4.14
N ALA A 204 -7.54 -18.28 -4.29
CA ALA A 204 -6.85 -19.40 -3.63
C ALA A 204 -6.84 -19.28 -2.09
N ALA A 205 -6.99 -18.06 -1.55
CA ALA A 205 -7.08 -17.78 -0.13
C ALA A 205 -8.54 -17.70 0.39
N GLY A 206 -9.53 -18.00 -0.42
CA GLY A 206 -10.95 -17.93 -0.04
C GLY A 206 -11.54 -16.52 -0.01
N LEU A 207 -10.90 -15.57 -0.72
CA LEU A 207 -11.39 -14.21 -0.86
C LEU A 207 -12.01 -13.99 -2.24
N ALA A 208 -13.22 -13.43 -2.27
CA ALA A 208 -13.90 -13.05 -3.51
C ALA A 208 -13.50 -11.63 -3.91
N LEU A 209 -12.75 -11.48 -5.01
CA LEU A 209 -12.46 -10.17 -5.59
C LEU A 209 -13.77 -9.53 -6.10
N VAL A 210 -14.08 -8.33 -5.62
CA VAL A 210 -15.31 -7.62 -5.98
C VAL A 210 -15.08 -6.62 -7.10
N GLU A 211 -14.06 -5.75 -6.97
CA GLU A 211 -13.72 -4.83 -8.05
C GLU A 211 -12.24 -4.45 -8.04
N THR A 212 -11.75 -4.00 -9.20
CA THR A 212 -10.51 -3.26 -9.34
C THR A 212 -10.72 -2.01 -10.17
N ARG A 213 -10.09 -0.90 -9.78
CA ARG A 213 -10.14 0.40 -10.44
C ARG A 213 -8.72 0.94 -10.59
N GLY A 214 -8.50 1.84 -11.55
CA GLY A 214 -7.23 2.54 -11.67
C GLY A 214 -7.09 3.65 -10.62
N LEU A 215 -5.86 3.94 -10.24
CA LEU A 215 -5.49 5.11 -9.46
C LEU A 215 -4.53 5.94 -10.32
N SER A 216 -4.98 7.10 -10.79
CA SER A 216 -4.24 7.90 -11.77
C SER A 216 -4.18 9.38 -11.37
N PRO A 217 -3.07 10.08 -11.66
CA PRO A 217 -3.01 11.52 -11.45
C PRO A 217 -3.98 12.25 -12.39
N GLU A 218 -4.67 13.25 -11.85
CA GLU A 218 -5.57 14.11 -12.63
C GLU A 218 -4.80 15.06 -13.54
N GLY A 219 -5.42 15.41 -14.67
CA GLY A 219 -4.94 16.46 -15.57
C GLY A 219 -3.94 15.98 -16.64
N ASN A 220 -3.22 16.93 -17.23
CA ASN A 220 -2.33 16.67 -18.36
C ASN A 220 -1.02 16.00 -17.93
N PRO A 221 -0.59 14.88 -18.56
CA PRO A 221 0.63 14.14 -18.16
C PRO A 221 1.92 14.97 -18.18
N LEU A 222 2.08 15.87 -19.17
CA LEU A 222 3.27 16.74 -19.27
C LEU A 222 3.29 17.78 -18.14
N ALA A 223 2.14 18.37 -17.83
CA ALA A 223 2.02 19.28 -16.69
C ALA A 223 2.30 18.56 -15.37
N ASN A 224 1.84 17.33 -15.23
CA ASN A 224 2.09 16.50 -14.04
C ASN A 224 3.58 16.19 -13.88
N LEU A 225 4.31 15.91 -14.94
CA LEU A 225 5.77 15.73 -14.87
C LEU A 225 6.48 16.96 -14.30
N VAL A 226 6.09 18.17 -14.73
CA VAL A 226 6.62 19.43 -14.20
C VAL A 226 6.26 19.60 -12.73
N ARG A 227 5.03 19.29 -12.33
CA ARG A 227 4.57 19.36 -10.92
C ARG A 227 5.35 18.39 -10.03
N VAL A 228 5.57 17.16 -10.49
CA VAL A 228 6.39 16.16 -9.79
C VAL A 228 7.82 16.68 -9.60
N ALA A 229 8.43 17.22 -10.65
CA ALA A 229 9.78 17.76 -10.57
C ALA A 229 9.89 18.94 -9.58
N ARG A 230 8.83 19.75 -9.43
CA ARG A 230 8.79 20.91 -8.52
C ARG A 230 8.37 20.60 -7.08
N GLY A 231 7.80 19.42 -6.79
CA GLY A 231 7.41 19.09 -5.42
C GLY A 231 6.18 18.23 -5.25
N PHE A 232 5.87 17.33 -6.18
CA PHE A 232 4.78 16.35 -6.09
C PHE A 232 3.39 16.95 -5.77
N ASP A 233 3.08 18.09 -6.38
CA ASP A 233 1.77 18.75 -6.23
C ASP A 233 0.76 18.14 -7.21
N LEU A 234 0.39 16.88 -6.97
CA LEU A 234 -0.57 16.11 -7.76
C LEU A 234 -1.84 15.84 -6.98
N ARG A 235 -2.95 15.75 -7.70
CA ARG A 235 -4.19 15.15 -7.23
C ARG A 235 -4.38 13.83 -7.98
N PHE A 236 -4.97 12.87 -7.32
CA PHE A 236 -5.28 11.56 -7.89
C PHE A 236 -6.78 11.34 -7.93
N ALA A 237 -7.22 10.51 -8.87
CA ALA A 237 -8.59 10.08 -9.01
C ALA A 237 -8.67 8.56 -9.19
N VAL A 238 -9.79 7.99 -8.77
CA VAL A 238 -10.17 6.62 -9.09
C VAL A 238 -10.74 6.60 -10.51
N THR A 239 -10.16 5.80 -11.40
CA THR A 239 -10.47 5.78 -12.83
C THR A 239 -10.74 4.35 -13.32
N SER A 240 -11.00 4.17 -14.61
CA SER A 240 -11.01 2.86 -15.27
C SER A 240 -9.63 2.41 -15.76
N ASP A 241 -8.67 3.33 -15.87
CA ASP A 241 -7.32 3.04 -16.38
C ASP A 241 -6.43 2.44 -15.31
N GLN A 242 -6.13 1.14 -15.44
CA GLN A 242 -5.28 0.37 -14.55
C GLN A 242 -3.87 0.16 -15.09
N ASN A 243 -3.42 0.93 -16.06
CA ASN A 243 -2.15 0.69 -16.75
C ASN A 243 -0.91 0.97 -15.89
N VAL A 244 -1.00 1.79 -14.84
CA VAL A 244 0.14 2.08 -13.96
C VAL A 244 -0.08 1.50 -12.58
N SER A 245 -1.09 1.95 -11.88
CA SER A 245 -1.48 1.42 -10.57
C SER A 245 -2.99 1.20 -10.50
N TYR A 246 -3.38 0.33 -9.61
CA TYR A 246 -4.79 0.03 -9.37
C TYR A 246 -5.06 -0.24 -7.91
N LEU A 247 -6.28 0.03 -7.51
CA LEU A 247 -6.84 -0.26 -6.20
C LEU A 247 -8.08 -1.14 -6.36
N GLY A 248 -8.46 -1.79 -5.30
CA GLY A 248 -9.62 -2.68 -5.30
C GLY A 248 -9.91 -3.25 -3.93
N TYR A 249 -10.88 -4.16 -3.89
CA TYR A 249 -11.20 -4.88 -2.67
C TYR A 249 -11.76 -6.27 -2.93
N ALA A 250 -11.59 -7.12 -1.92
CA ALA A 250 -12.11 -8.48 -1.88
C ALA A 250 -12.82 -8.70 -0.55
N THR A 251 -13.78 -9.65 -0.52
CA THR A 251 -14.55 -10.01 0.67
C THR A 251 -14.26 -11.45 1.06
N LYS A 252 -14.24 -11.73 2.36
CA LYS A 252 -14.20 -13.09 2.91
C LYS A 252 -15.61 -13.58 3.16
N ALA A 253 -15.94 -14.77 2.65
CA ALA A 253 -17.23 -15.41 2.91
C ALA A 253 -17.41 -15.75 4.40
#